data_1720bab078b7eb16d506ff60ad4b7111
#
_entry.id   1720bab078b7eb16d506ff60ad4b7111
#
_cell.length_a   1.000
_cell.length_b   1.000
_cell.length_c   1.000
_cell.angle_alpha   90.00
_cell.angle_beta   90.00
_cell.angle_gamma   90.00
#
_symmetry.space_group_name_H-M   'P 1'
#
loop_
_entity.id
_entity.type
_entity.pdbx_description
1 polymer ?
#
loop_
_entity_poly.entity_id
_entity_poly.type
_entity_poly.pdbx_seq_one_letter_code
_entity_poly.pdbx_strand_id
1 'polypeptide(L)'
;YVGFDANQGAELQGQMVADYIAAHADTIDRNGDGVIGYVLAIGDIGHNDSIARTRGVRAALGTGVEAADGSIDSTPVGTNTDGTSTIVKDGSIEVNGTTYVVRELASQEMKNSAGATWDAATAGNAIGTWSASFGDQIDVVASNNDGMGMSMFNAWSKANNVPTFGYDANADAVAAIAEGYGGTISQHADVQAYLTLRVLRNALDGVDVDTGIGTEDDAGNVLSDDVYYYNADERSYYALNVAVTAENYEDFMDSTQVYAPVSNQLDATAHPTKNVWLNIYNAADNFLSATYQPLLEKYDDLLNLNVEYIGGDGQTEANITNRLSNPSQYDAFAINMVKTDNAASYTALLNQ
;
A
#
# COMPACT_ATOMS: atom_id res chain seq x y z
N TYR A 1 -4.86 -7.17 16.07
CA TYR A 1 -4.76 -6.60 14.72
C TYR A 1 -3.53 -7.16 14.01
N VAL A 2 -3.62 -7.35 12.70
CA VAL A 2 -2.49 -7.69 11.83
C VAL A 2 -2.49 -6.72 10.66
N GLY A 3 -1.34 -6.16 10.34
CA GLY A 3 -1.19 -5.20 9.26
C GLY A 3 0.26 -4.76 9.09
N PHE A 4 0.44 -3.53 8.64
CA PHE A 4 1.74 -2.85 8.53
C PHE A 4 1.62 -1.43 9.13
N ASP A 5 2.74 -0.80 9.45
CA ASP A 5 2.74 0.60 9.86
C ASP A 5 2.67 1.52 8.64
N ALA A 6 1.47 2.08 8.41
CA ALA A 6 1.21 2.94 7.26
C ALA A 6 2.04 4.23 7.28
N ASN A 7 2.35 4.76 8.47
CA ASN A 7 3.16 5.98 8.58
C ASN A 7 4.63 5.68 8.26
N GLN A 8 5.17 4.59 8.81
CA GLN A 8 6.54 4.16 8.52
C GLN A 8 6.71 3.84 7.02
N GLY A 9 5.76 3.14 6.40
CA GLY A 9 5.79 2.87 4.97
C GLY A 9 5.68 4.13 4.11
N ALA A 10 4.87 5.10 4.54
CA ALA A 10 4.72 6.39 3.87
C ALA A 10 6.01 7.24 3.96
N GLU A 11 6.67 7.23 5.12
CA GLU A 11 7.98 7.87 5.30
C GLU A 11 9.04 7.24 4.38
N LEU A 12 9.08 5.90 4.31
CA LEU A 12 9.97 5.19 3.39
C LEU A 12 9.70 5.53 1.93
N GLN A 13 8.43 5.63 1.50
CA GLN A 13 8.09 6.02 0.14
C GLN A 13 8.58 7.44 -0.17
N GLY A 14 8.31 8.39 0.71
CA GLY A 14 8.78 9.75 0.57
C GLY A 14 10.30 9.85 0.51
N GLN A 15 10.99 9.15 1.41
CA GLN A 15 12.45 9.11 1.46
C GLN A 15 13.04 8.47 0.20
N MET A 16 12.48 7.37 -0.29
CA MET A 16 12.89 6.73 -1.54
C MET A 16 12.85 7.70 -2.73
N VAL A 17 11.80 8.50 -2.84
CA VAL A 17 11.67 9.53 -3.88
C VAL A 17 12.74 10.62 -3.70
N ALA A 18 12.92 11.12 -2.47
CA ALA A 18 13.91 12.15 -2.18
C ALA A 18 15.36 11.68 -2.43
N ASP A 19 15.68 10.45 -2.04
CA ASP A 19 16.99 9.83 -2.26
C ASP A 19 17.28 9.65 -3.75
N TYR A 20 16.27 9.24 -4.53
CA TYR A 20 16.42 9.15 -5.98
C TYR A 20 16.70 10.51 -6.61
N ILE A 21 15.96 11.55 -6.23
CA ILE A 21 16.19 12.92 -6.69
C ILE A 21 17.63 13.36 -6.33
N ALA A 22 18.05 13.09 -5.09
CA ALA A 22 19.40 13.45 -4.63
C ALA A 22 20.50 12.72 -5.42
N ALA A 23 20.30 11.45 -5.72
CA ALA A 23 21.26 10.65 -6.49
C ALA A 23 21.36 11.07 -7.96
N HIS A 24 20.31 11.69 -8.52
CA HIS A 24 20.20 12.06 -9.93
C HIS A 24 20.10 13.59 -10.14
N ALA A 25 20.49 14.40 -9.15
CA ALA A 25 20.31 15.85 -9.15
C ALA A 25 20.82 16.56 -10.39
N ASP A 26 21.92 16.05 -11.00
CA ASP A 26 22.53 16.64 -12.19
C ASP A 26 21.75 16.38 -13.50
N THR A 27 20.76 15.47 -13.49
CA THR A 27 20.07 15.01 -14.70
C THR A 27 18.55 14.97 -14.57
N ILE A 28 18.03 15.08 -13.36
CA ILE A 28 16.59 14.88 -13.10
C ILE A 28 15.74 16.07 -13.55
N ASP A 29 16.28 17.30 -13.47
CA ASP A 29 15.66 18.52 -13.99
C ASP A 29 15.75 18.51 -15.51
N ARG A 30 14.69 18.02 -16.17
CA ARG A 30 14.68 17.70 -17.60
C ARG A 30 14.68 18.92 -18.51
N ASN A 31 14.09 20.01 -18.05
CA ASN A 31 14.00 21.27 -18.82
C ASN A 31 15.07 22.30 -18.40
N GLY A 32 15.82 22.05 -17.32
CA GLY A 32 16.88 22.90 -16.82
C GLY A 32 16.42 24.23 -16.23
N ASP A 33 15.19 24.28 -15.71
CA ASP A 33 14.64 25.53 -15.13
C ASP A 33 14.96 25.72 -13.65
N GLY A 34 15.64 24.75 -13.02
CA GLY A 34 16.01 24.76 -11.60
C GLY A 34 14.90 24.32 -10.66
N VAL A 35 13.81 23.76 -11.20
CA VAL A 35 12.68 23.24 -10.44
C VAL A 35 12.48 21.77 -10.78
N ILE A 36 12.48 20.90 -9.79
CA ILE A 36 12.13 19.49 -9.95
C ILE A 36 10.63 19.37 -9.77
N GLY A 37 9.91 19.20 -10.87
CA GLY A 37 8.47 19.09 -10.90
C GLY A 37 8.01 17.65 -10.71
N TYR A 38 7.03 17.41 -9.83
CA TYR A 38 6.42 16.10 -9.71
C TYR A 38 4.89 16.14 -9.81
N VAL A 39 4.32 15.01 -10.16
CA VAL A 39 2.87 14.76 -10.12
C VAL A 39 2.56 13.60 -9.20
N LEU A 40 1.37 13.61 -8.55
CA LEU A 40 1.01 12.64 -7.53
C LEU A 40 -0.37 12.03 -7.80
N ALA A 41 -0.42 10.70 -7.99
CA ALA A 41 -1.64 9.94 -8.04
C ALA A 41 -2.08 9.54 -6.63
N ILE A 42 -3.23 10.05 -6.19
CA ILE A 42 -3.82 9.77 -4.87
C ILE A 42 -4.89 8.70 -5.03
N GLY A 43 -4.87 7.67 -4.17
CA GLY A 43 -5.79 6.54 -4.25
C GLY A 43 -7.23 6.92 -3.88
N ASP A 44 -7.53 6.94 -2.59
CA ASP A 44 -8.83 7.33 -2.01
C ASP A 44 -8.58 8.34 -0.89
N ILE A 45 -9.13 9.53 -1.01
CA ILE A 45 -8.92 10.63 -0.04
C ILE A 45 -9.47 10.33 1.37
N GLY A 46 -10.33 9.33 1.50
CA GLY A 46 -10.85 8.84 2.78
C GLY A 46 -10.13 7.59 3.33
N HIS A 47 -9.14 7.06 2.61
CA HIS A 47 -8.41 5.86 3.01
C HIS A 47 -7.18 6.23 3.82
N ASN A 48 -6.99 5.61 5.00
CA ASN A 48 -5.89 5.95 5.92
C ASN A 48 -4.51 5.84 5.25
N ASP A 49 -4.27 4.79 4.48
CA ASP A 49 -2.97 4.59 3.82
C ASP A 49 -2.74 5.61 2.70
N SER A 50 -3.78 5.95 1.94
CA SER A 50 -3.70 6.99 0.90
C SER A 50 -3.33 8.35 1.50
N ILE A 51 -3.95 8.68 2.64
CA ILE A 51 -3.66 9.89 3.42
C ILE A 51 -2.20 9.86 3.89
N ALA A 52 -1.76 8.75 4.49
CA ALA A 52 -0.38 8.59 4.98
C ALA A 52 0.64 8.70 3.84
N ARG A 53 0.46 7.95 2.75
CA ARG A 53 1.37 7.94 1.58
C ARG A 53 1.48 9.31 0.92
N THR A 54 0.37 10.03 0.75
CA THR A 54 0.36 11.41 0.23
C THR A 54 1.15 12.35 1.14
N ARG A 55 0.94 12.25 2.46
CA ARG A 55 1.65 13.04 3.48
C ARG A 55 3.14 12.71 3.49
N GLY A 56 3.52 11.44 3.40
CA GLY A 56 4.91 10.99 3.39
C GLY A 56 5.70 11.58 2.21
N VAL A 57 5.15 11.52 1.01
CA VAL A 57 5.77 12.13 -0.19
C VAL A 57 5.91 13.64 -0.02
N ARG A 58 4.84 14.34 0.39
CA ARG A 58 4.88 15.80 0.59
C ARG A 58 5.82 16.23 1.71
N ALA A 59 5.92 15.43 2.79
CA ALA A 59 6.85 15.70 3.89
C ALA A 59 8.30 15.60 3.45
N ALA A 60 8.67 14.49 2.82
CA ALA A 60 10.04 14.22 2.38
C ALA A 60 10.52 15.22 1.31
N LEU A 61 9.62 15.65 0.43
CA LEU A 61 9.91 16.64 -0.60
C LEU A 61 9.76 18.10 -0.12
N GLY A 62 9.33 18.30 1.13
CA GLY A 62 9.16 19.63 1.71
C GLY A 62 8.00 20.44 1.13
N THR A 63 7.13 19.81 0.34
CA THR A 63 6.03 20.47 -0.38
C THR A 63 4.73 20.56 0.43
N GLY A 64 4.64 19.82 1.54
CA GLY A 64 3.46 19.83 2.39
C GLY A 64 3.26 21.15 3.14
N VAL A 65 2.02 21.61 3.22
CA VAL A 65 1.62 22.69 4.14
C VAL A 65 1.16 22.05 5.44
N GLU A 66 1.77 22.46 6.54
CA GLU A 66 1.47 21.94 7.86
C GLU A 66 0.23 22.65 8.44
N ALA A 67 -0.74 21.87 8.88
CA ALA A 67 -1.91 22.34 9.60
C ALA A 67 -1.62 22.60 11.09
N ALA A 68 -2.55 23.22 11.80
CA ALA A 68 -2.39 23.58 13.22
C ALA A 68 -2.20 22.37 14.16
N ASP A 69 -2.62 21.18 13.74
CA ASP A 69 -2.45 19.93 14.46
C ASP A 69 -1.12 19.20 14.13
N GLY A 70 -0.26 19.83 13.33
CA GLY A 70 1.01 19.26 12.85
C GLY A 70 0.87 18.29 11.68
N SER A 71 -0.34 18.02 11.20
CA SER A 71 -0.54 17.17 10.03
C SER A 71 -0.28 17.93 8.72
N ILE A 72 0.11 17.19 7.67
CA ILE A 72 0.23 17.72 6.32
C ILE A 72 -1.09 17.50 5.57
N ASP A 73 -1.52 18.46 4.77
CA ASP A 73 -2.71 18.32 3.94
C ASP A 73 -2.51 17.21 2.90
N SER A 74 -3.44 16.27 2.82
CA SER A 74 -3.43 15.13 1.91
C SER A 74 -4.45 15.23 0.77
N THR A 75 -5.15 16.36 0.67
CA THR A 75 -6.13 16.57 -0.41
C THR A 75 -5.45 16.84 -1.76
N PRO A 76 -6.09 16.50 -2.89
CA PRO A 76 -5.53 16.75 -4.20
C PRO A 76 -5.53 18.23 -4.56
N VAL A 77 -4.47 18.70 -5.21
CA VAL A 77 -4.36 20.08 -5.72
C VAL A 77 -5.07 20.30 -7.05
N GLY A 78 -5.53 19.24 -7.71
CA GLY A 78 -5.98 19.31 -9.10
C GLY A 78 -4.79 19.57 -10.04
N THR A 79 -5.03 20.25 -11.16
CA THR A 79 -3.98 20.69 -12.08
C THR A 79 -3.64 22.13 -11.79
N ASN A 80 -2.48 22.40 -11.24
CA ASN A 80 -2.02 23.73 -10.85
C ASN A 80 -1.21 24.36 -11.98
N THR A 81 -1.86 25.12 -12.85
CA THR A 81 -1.23 25.74 -14.03
C THR A 81 -0.54 27.08 -13.76
N ASP A 82 -0.81 27.71 -12.62
CA ASP A 82 -0.24 29.01 -12.24
C ASP A 82 0.80 28.91 -11.11
N GLY A 83 1.08 27.69 -10.61
CA GLY A 83 2.03 27.43 -9.55
C GLY A 83 1.58 27.86 -8.16
N THR A 84 0.32 28.26 -7.99
CA THR A 84 -0.24 28.66 -6.69
C THR A 84 -1.09 27.55 -6.08
N SER A 85 -0.92 27.31 -4.79
CA SER A 85 -1.73 26.38 -4.02
C SER A 85 -1.81 26.83 -2.56
N THR A 86 -2.92 26.49 -1.90
CA THR A 86 -3.10 26.74 -0.47
C THR A 86 -2.78 25.52 0.39
N ILE A 87 -2.61 24.34 -0.23
CA ILE A 87 -2.41 23.05 0.43
C ILE A 87 -1.03 22.45 0.19
N VAL A 88 -0.29 22.97 -0.80
CA VAL A 88 1.11 22.66 -1.06
C VAL A 88 1.90 23.95 -1.30
N LYS A 89 3.22 23.87 -1.13
CA LYS A 89 4.19 24.94 -1.34
C LYS A 89 5.38 24.41 -2.12
N ASP A 90 6.26 25.27 -2.61
CA ASP A 90 7.57 24.83 -3.09
C ASP A 90 8.38 24.27 -1.92
N GLY A 91 8.92 23.08 -2.12
CA GLY A 91 9.89 22.44 -1.24
C GLY A 91 11.31 22.67 -1.73
N SER A 92 12.27 22.05 -1.04
CA SER A 92 13.66 22.07 -1.46
C SER A 92 14.40 20.81 -1.02
N ILE A 93 15.33 20.37 -1.88
CA ILE A 93 16.30 19.32 -1.57
C ILE A 93 17.70 19.88 -1.74
N GLU A 94 18.56 19.65 -0.75
CA GLU A 94 19.96 20.08 -0.82
C GLU A 94 20.86 18.90 -1.20
N VAL A 95 21.60 19.05 -2.30
CA VAL A 95 22.53 18.04 -2.80
C VAL A 95 23.88 18.67 -3.08
N ASN A 96 24.94 18.20 -2.44
CA ASN A 96 26.31 18.68 -2.62
C ASN A 96 26.48 20.22 -2.50
N GLY A 97 25.68 20.84 -1.63
CA GLY A 97 25.68 22.30 -1.41
C GLY A 97 24.89 23.10 -2.46
N THR A 98 24.15 22.43 -3.33
CA THR A 98 23.21 23.06 -4.26
C THR A 98 21.79 22.78 -3.80
N THR A 99 20.96 23.82 -3.69
CA THR A 99 19.56 23.71 -3.33
C THR A 99 18.71 23.63 -4.62
N TYR A 100 17.96 22.54 -4.76
CA TYR A 100 16.98 22.39 -5.82
C TYR A 100 15.58 22.69 -5.29
N VAL A 101 14.81 23.43 -6.04
CA VAL A 101 13.39 23.67 -5.73
C VAL A 101 12.61 22.40 -6.16
N VAL A 102 11.66 21.97 -5.32
CA VAL A 102 10.75 20.84 -5.65
C VAL A 102 9.33 21.36 -5.65
N ARG A 103 8.54 21.00 -6.67
CA ARG A 103 7.19 21.49 -6.85
C ARG A 103 6.19 20.39 -7.20
N GLU A 104 5.07 20.32 -6.49
CA GLU A 104 3.91 19.52 -6.88
C GLU A 104 3.13 20.24 -7.98
N LEU A 105 3.23 19.75 -9.21
CA LEU A 105 2.58 20.34 -10.38
C LEU A 105 1.10 19.99 -10.45
N ALA A 106 0.75 18.75 -10.09
CA ALA A 106 -0.62 18.27 -10.06
C ALA A 106 -0.76 17.07 -9.14
N SER A 107 -1.95 16.93 -8.57
CA SER A 107 -2.38 15.69 -7.91
C SER A 107 -3.90 15.52 -8.05
N GLN A 108 -4.34 14.28 -8.06
CA GLN A 108 -5.75 13.94 -8.23
C GLN A 108 -6.07 12.63 -7.51
N GLU A 109 -7.29 12.54 -6.95
CA GLU A 109 -7.87 11.26 -6.54
C GLU A 109 -8.17 10.42 -7.77
N MET A 110 -7.63 9.19 -7.81
CA MET A 110 -7.84 8.27 -8.94
C MET A 110 -9.16 7.53 -8.76
N LYS A 111 -10.24 8.26 -9.01
CA LYS A 111 -11.62 7.81 -8.91
C LYS A 111 -12.31 7.85 -10.25
N ASN A 112 -12.87 6.73 -10.67
CA ASN A 112 -13.58 6.63 -11.93
C ASN A 112 -15.01 7.17 -11.85
N SER A 113 -15.69 7.25 -12.99
CA SER A 113 -17.06 7.77 -13.09
C SER A 113 -18.11 6.92 -12.34
N ALA A 114 -17.80 5.66 -12.02
CA ALA A 114 -18.66 4.80 -11.22
C ALA A 114 -18.41 4.96 -9.72
N GLY A 115 -17.44 5.79 -9.33
CA GLY A 115 -17.10 6.07 -7.94
C GLY A 115 -16.05 5.11 -7.33
N ALA A 116 -15.52 4.15 -8.09
CA ALA A 116 -14.43 3.31 -7.61
C ALA A 116 -13.11 4.09 -7.59
N THR A 117 -12.39 3.98 -6.49
CA THR A 117 -11.09 4.62 -6.21
C THR A 117 -9.94 3.66 -6.52
N TRP A 118 -8.70 4.15 -6.46
CA TRP A 118 -7.48 3.39 -6.82
C TRP A 118 -7.49 2.94 -8.29
N ASP A 119 -8.19 3.68 -9.14
CA ASP A 119 -8.46 3.29 -10.54
C ASP A 119 -7.26 3.57 -11.44
N ALA A 120 -6.62 2.50 -11.91
CA ALA A 120 -5.44 2.55 -12.78
C ALA A 120 -5.72 3.24 -14.13
N ALA A 121 -6.92 3.06 -14.70
CA ALA A 121 -7.27 3.68 -15.97
C ALA A 121 -7.40 5.20 -15.81
N THR A 122 -7.98 5.66 -14.68
CA THR A 122 -8.03 7.09 -14.34
C THR A 122 -6.62 7.67 -14.21
N ALA A 123 -5.68 6.95 -13.57
CA ALA A 123 -4.28 7.38 -13.46
C ALA A 123 -3.58 7.49 -14.81
N GLY A 124 -3.77 6.51 -15.71
CA GLY A 124 -3.26 6.57 -17.08
C GLY A 124 -3.81 7.75 -17.90
N ASN A 125 -5.08 8.11 -17.69
CA ASN A 125 -5.68 9.30 -18.31
C ASN A 125 -5.15 10.60 -17.69
N ALA A 126 -4.95 10.62 -16.36
CA ALA A 126 -4.44 11.77 -15.64
C ALA A 126 -3.04 12.16 -16.12
N ILE A 127 -2.11 11.19 -16.24
CA ILE A 127 -0.77 11.47 -16.73
C ILE A 127 -0.78 12.01 -18.17
N GLY A 128 -1.71 11.55 -19.03
CA GLY A 128 -1.90 12.11 -20.36
C GLY A 128 -2.32 13.59 -20.32
N THR A 129 -3.20 13.97 -19.41
CA THR A 129 -3.62 15.36 -19.21
C THR A 129 -2.49 16.21 -18.62
N TRP A 130 -1.80 15.71 -17.62
CA TRP A 130 -0.70 16.41 -16.96
C TRP A 130 0.48 16.61 -17.88
N SER A 131 0.85 15.59 -18.66
CA SER A 131 1.93 15.72 -19.66
C SER A 131 1.60 16.70 -20.79
N ALA A 132 0.34 16.83 -21.15
CA ALA A 132 -0.09 17.87 -22.10
C ALA A 132 0.01 19.30 -21.52
N SER A 133 -0.16 19.43 -20.18
CA SER A 133 -0.11 20.72 -19.48
C SER A 133 1.32 21.14 -19.11
N PHE A 134 2.14 20.21 -18.67
CA PHE A 134 3.46 20.49 -18.07
C PHE A 134 4.64 19.96 -18.90
N GLY A 135 4.45 18.94 -19.74
CA GLY A 135 5.47 18.43 -20.64
C GLY A 135 6.76 17.99 -19.92
N ASP A 136 7.85 18.66 -20.26
CA ASP A 136 9.19 18.43 -19.71
C ASP A 136 9.45 19.02 -18.31
N GLN A 137 8.46 19.69 -17.72
CA GLN A 137 8.47 20.09 -16.32
C GLN A 137 8.16 18.92 -15.37
N ILE A 138 7.63 17.78 -15.86
CA ILE A 138 7.40 16.61 -15.05
C ILE A 138 8.70 15.79 -15.00
N ASP A 139 9.38 15.84 -13.88
CA ASP A 139 10.63 15.14 -13.62
C ASP A 139 10.44 13.85 -12.83
N VAL A 140 9.38 13.78 -12.04
CA VAL A 140 9.06 12.63 -11.19
C VAL A 140 7.55 12.36 -11.20
N VAL A 141 7.18 11.09 -11.16
CA VAL A 141 5.81 10.63 -10.95
C VAL A 141 5.76 9.86 -9.64
N ALA A 142 4.93 10.28 -8.70
CA ALA A 142 4.63 9.55 -7.48
C ALA A 142 3.20 9.00 -7.52
N SER A 143 3.01 7.83 -6.95
CA SER A 143 1.71 7.16 -6.88
C SER A 143 1.50 6.50 -5.53
N ASN A 144 0.28 6.58 -5.00
CA ASN A 144 -0.03 5.91 -3.75
C ASN A 144 0.00 4.38 -3.85
N ASN A 145 -0.09 3.79 -5.06
CA ASN A 145 0.13 2.35 -5.26
C ASN A 145 0.73 2.03 -6.64
N ASP A 146 1.20 0.80 -6.80
CA ASP A 146 1.79 0.31 -8.05
C ASP A 146 0.77 0.20 -9.20
N GLY A 147 -0.46 -0.20 -8.91
CA GLY A 147 -1.48 -0.34 -9.96
C GLY A 147 -1.68 0.95 -10.75
N MET A 148 -1.80 2.08 -10.05
CA MET A 148 -1.88 3.41 -10.65
C MET A 148 -0.53 3.86 -11.22
N GLY A 149 0.57 3.63 -10.48
CA GLY A 149 1.93 3.97 -10.89
C GLY A 149 2.32 3.29 -12.20
N MET A 150 2.08 1.99 -12.34
CA MET A 150 2.36 1.21 -13.55
C MET A 150 1.50 1.68 -14.74
N SER A 151 0.25 2.06 -14.50
CA SER A 151 -0.59 2.64 -15.55
C SER A 151 0.01 3.94 -16.10
N MET A 152 0.47 4.84 -15.23
CA MET A 152 1.13 6.09 -15.64
C MET A 152 2.50 5.82 -16.30
N PHE A 153 3.28 4.87 -15.76
CA PHE A 153 4.57 4.48 -16.29
C PHE A 153 4.44 3.99 -17.72
N ASN A 154 3.55 3.04 -17.96
CA ASN A 154 3.33 2.48 -19.30
C ASN A 154 2.70 3.49 -20.28
N ALA A 155 1.81 4.37 -19.79
CA ALA A 155 1.15 5.35 -20.65
C ALA A 155 2.08 6.47 -21.12
N TRP A 156 3.06 6.87 -20.30
CA TRP A 156 3.87 8.05 -20.61
C TRP A 156 5.30 8.03 -20.06
N SER A 157 5.49 7.72 -18.76
CA SER A 157 6.74 7.96 -18.06
C SER A 157 7.90 7.15 -18.63
N LYS A 158 7.68 5.87 -18.96
CA LYS A 158 8.68 4.97 -19.56
C LYS A 158 9.24 5.53 -20.88
N ALA A 159 8.37 6.00 -21.76
CA ALA A 159 8.77 6.55 -23.06
C ALA A 159 9.52 7.89 -22.95
N ASN A 160 9.38 8.58 -21.82
CA ASN A 160 9.98 9.88 -21.54
C ASN A 160 11.14 9.81 -20.55
N ASN A 161 11.52 8.61 -20.09
CA ASN A 161 12.56 8.37 -19.08
C ASN A 161 12.29 9.14 -17.78
N VAL A 162 11.02 9.19 -17.34
CA VAL A 162 10.62 9.82 -16.07
C VAL A 162 10.45 8.73 -15.01
N PRO A 163 11.19 8.78 -13.90
CA PRO A 163 11.05 7.80 -12.82
C PRO A 163 9.65 7.88 -12.23
N THR A 164 9.07 6.70 -12.00
CA THR A 164 7.75 6.55 -11.38
C THR A 164 7.89 5.72 -10.12
N PHE A 165 7.30 6.17 -9.03
CA PHE A 165 7.37 5.51 -7.73
C PHE A 165 5.98 5.08 -7.28
N GLY A 166 5.89 3.86 -6.79
CA GLY A 166 4.64 3.28 -6.32
C GLY A 166 4.72 2.76 -4.88
N TYR A 167 3.83 1.83 -4.59
CA TYR A 167 3.71 1.14 -3.30
C TYR A 167 3.02 -0.20 -3.54
N ASP A 168 3.29 -1.24 -2.78
CA ASP A 168 2.76 -2.60 -2.73
C ASP A 168 3.74 -3.68 -3.21
N ALA A 169 4.80 -3.31 -3.93
CA ALA A 169 5.75 -4.24 -4.57
C ALA A 169 5.05 -5.30 -5.43
N ASN A 170 4.09 -4.87 -6.25
CA ASN A 170 3.45 -5.77 -7.20
C ASN A 170 4.48 -6.31 -8.20
N ALA A 171 4.34 -7.57 -8.60
CA ALA A 171 5.33 -8.28 -9.41
C ALA A 171 5.69 -7.55 -10.72
N ASP A 172 4.74 -6.90 -11.37
CA ASP A 172 4.95 -6.11 -12.58
C ASP A 172 5.71 -4.81 -12.33
N ALA A 173 5.47 -4.15 -11.19
CA ALA A 173 6.19 -2.96 -10.78
C ALA A 173 7.64 -3.27 -10.38
N VAL A 174 7.86 -4.35 -9.63
CA VAL A 174 9.20 -4.84 -9.28
C VAL A 174 10.00 -5.16 -10.55
N ALA A 175 9.41 -5.90 -11.50
CA ALA A 175 10.06 -6.19 -12.77
C ALA A 175 10.37 -4.93 -13.60
N ALA A 176 9.51 -3.92 -13.54
CA ALA A 176 9.67 -2.66 -14.27
C ALA A 176 10.81 -1.77 -13.71
N ILE A 177 11.33 -2.04 -12.51
CA ILE A 177 12.50 -1.32 -11.98
C ILE A 177 13.70 -1.48 -12.92
N ALA A 178 13.91 -2.67 -13.49
CA ALA A 178 14.93 -2.89 -14.52
C ALA A 178 14.69 -2.09 -15.82
N GLU A 179 13.49 -1.55 -16.00
CA GLU A 179 13.09 -0.79 -17.18
C GLU A 179 12.95 0.73 -16.91
N GLY A 180 13.33 1.18 -15.69
CA GLY A 180 13.32 2.60 -15.29
C GLY A 180 12.15 3.00 -14.39
N TYR A 181 11.37 2.04 -13.85
CA TYR A 181 10.48 2.33 -12.72
C TYR A 181 11.36 2.68 -11.50
N GLY A 182 11.08 3.79 -10.84
CA GLY A 182 11.99 4.34 -9.82
C GLY A 182 12.08 3.49 -8.55
N GLY A 183 10.97 2.85 -8.17
CA GLY A 183 10.90 1.97 -7.00
C GLY A 183 9.49 1.85 -6.45
N THR A 184 9.34 0.96 -5.48
CA THR A 184 8.09 0.67 -4.78
C THR A 184 8.36 0.33 -3.32
N ILE A 185 7.32 0.23 -2.50
CA ILE A 185 7.42 -0.22 -1.10
C ILE A 185 6.77 -1.58 -0.97
N SER A 186 7.52 -2.56 -0.49
CA SER A 186 6.96 -3.83 -0.03
C SER A 186 6.42 -3.65 1.38
N GLN A 187 5.17 -4.02 1.58
CA GLN A 187 4.53 -4.10 2.89
C GLN A 187 4.49 -5.54 3.43
N HIS A 188 5.25 -6.46 2.84
CA HIS A 188 5.26 -7.88 3.18
C HIS A 188 3.86 -8.50 3.26
N ALA A 189 3.16 -8.46 2.14
CA ALA A 189 1.79 -8.99 2.05
C ALA A 189 1.69 -10.47 2.42
N ASP A 190 2.73 -11.26 2.15
CA ASP A 190 2.87 -12.66 2.51
C ASP A 190 2.92 -12.86 4.03
N VAL A 191 3.71 -12.05 4.74
CA VAL A 191 3.77 -12.02 6.21
C VAL A 191 2.41 -11.64 6.80
N GLN A 192 1.79 -10.59 6.28
CA GLN A 192 0.47 -10.15 6.73
C GLN A 192 -0.60 -11.24 6.51
N ALA A 193 -0.60 -11.88 5.35
CA ALA A 193 -1.56 -12.95 5.04
C ALA A 193 -1.42 -14.13 6.00
N TYR A 194 -0.18 -14.59 6.20
CA TYR A 194 0.10 -15.67 7.15
C TYR A 194 -0.32 -15.31 8.58
N LEU A 195 0.15 -14.18 9.10
CA LEU A 195 -0.14 -13.76 10.48
C LEU A 195 -1.65 -13.58 10.70
N THR A 196 -2.36 -13.02 9.74
CA THR A 196 -3.83 -12.86 9.82
C THR A 196 -4.52 -14.21 10.03
N LEU A 197 -4.20 -15.19 9.21
CA LEU A 197 -4.85 -16.49 9.30
C LEU A 197 -4.32 -17.35 10.45
N ARG A 198 -3.03 -17.21 10.83
CA ARG A 198 -2.45 -17.93 11.97
C ARG A 198 -3.04 -17.46 13.29
N VAL A 199 -3.09 -16.16 13.52
CA VAL A 199 -3.74 -15.57 14.71
C VAL A 199 -5.20 -16.02 14.82
N LEU A 200 -5.91 -16.02 13.69
CA LEU A 200 -7.29 -16.47 13.63
C LEU A 200 -7.42 -17.96 13.94
N ARG A 201 -6.55 -18.81 13.36
CA ARG A 201 -6.51 -20.25 13.63
C ARG A 201 -6.27 -20.55 15.10
N ASN A 202 -5.29 -19.87 15.72
CA ASN A 202 -4.98 -20.03 17.14
C ASN A 202 -6.18 -19.67 18.03
N ALA A 203 -6.87 -18.57 17.72
CA ALA A 203 -8.07 -18.18 18.44
C ALA A 203 -9.20 -19.22 18.31
N LEU A 204 -9.38 -19.80 17.14
CA LEU A 204 -10.38 -20.85 16.86
C LEU A 204 -10.05 -22.18 17.55
N ASP A 205 -8.77 -22.47 17.76
CA ASP A 205 -8.30 -23.65 18.53
C ASP A 205 -8.35 -23.43 20.05
N GLY A 206 -8.63 -22.20 20.52
CA GLY A 206 -8.68 -21.84 21.93
C GLY A 206 -7.30 -21.81 22.59
N VAL A 207 -6.24 -21.60 21.82
CA VAL A 207 -4.86 -21.37 22.32
C VAL A 207 -4.53 -19.88 22.28
N ASP A 208 -3.40 -19.49 22.89
CA ASP A 208 -2.92 -18.12 22.79
C ASP A 208 -2.71 -17.72 21.34
N VAL A 209 -3.13 -16.50 20.98
CA VAL A 209 -3.12 -16.03 19.58
C VAL A 209 -1.73 -15.95 18.96
N ASP A 210 -0.69 -15.85 19.78
CA ASP A 210 0.72 -15.82 19.43
C ASP A 210 1.40 -17.21 19.44
N THR A 211 0.64 -18.28 19.68
CA THR A 211 1.18 -19.64 19.68
C THR A 211 1.82 -19.99 18.32
N GLY A 212 3.12 -20.34 18.35
CA GLY A 212 3.90 -20.63 17.15
C GLY A 212 4.22 -19.40 16.27
N ILE A 213 4.00 -18.20 16.77
CA ILE A 213 4.40 -16.93 16.14
C ILE A 213 5.57 -16.36 16.95
N GLY A 214 6.67 -15.99 16.29
CA GLY A 214 7.82 -15.30 16.91
C GLY A 214 8.90 -16.18 17.51
N THR A 215 8.78 -17.52 17.43
CA THR A 215 9.81 -18.44 17.93
C THR A 215 10.30 -19.40 16.86
N GLU A 216 9.56 -20.45 16.62
CA GLU A 216 9.82 -21.43 15.56
C GLU A 216 8.50 -21.79 14.90
N ASP A 217 8.52 -22.01 13.58
CA ASP A 217 7.38 -22.58 12.87
C ASP A 217 7.28 -24.10 13.11
N ASP A 218 6.21 -24.72 12.59
CA ASP A 218 6.00 -26.17 12.71
C ASP A 218 7.08 -26.99 11.98
N ALA A 219 7.89 -26.36 11.12
CA ALA A 219 9.03 -26.96 10.43
C ALA A 219 10.38 -26.69 11.14
N GLY A 220 10.36 -25.93 12.25
CA GLY A 220 11.55 -25.58 13.02
C GLY A 220 12.34 -24.38 12.45
N ASN A 221 11.76 -23.60 11.54
CA ASN A 221 12.38 -22.37 11.08
C ASN A 221 12.13 -21.27 12.11
N VAL A 222 13.20 -20.55 12.46
CA VAL A 222 13.07 -19.38 13.33
C VAL A 222 12.42 -18.26 12.56
N LEU A 223 11.30 -17.78 13.05
CA LEU A 223 10.61 -16.60 12.51
C LEU A 223 11.40 -15.36 12.89
N SER A 224 11.94 -14.67 11.89
CA SER A 224 12.82 -13.53 12.07
C SER A 224 12.03 -12.29 12.46
N ASP A 225 12.47 -11.57 13.48
CA ASP A 225 12.01 -10.23 13.80
C ASP A 225 12.30 -9.21 12.66
N ASP A 226 13.04 -9.66 11.62
CA ASP A 226 13.40 -8.83 10.46
C ASP A 226 12.25 -8.60 9.48
N VAL A 227 11.11 -9.27 9.63
CA VAL A 227 9.95 -9.16 8.72
C VAL A 227 8.67 -8.68 9.39
N TYR A 228 8.57 -8.73 10.72
CA TYR A 228 7.46 -8.17 11.49
C TYR A 228 7.86 -7.90 12.95
N TYR A 229 7.05 -7.12 13.64
CA TYR A 229 7.14 -6.94 15.09
C TYR A 229 5.76 -7.00 15.76
N TYR A 230 5.74 -7.28 17.06
CA TYR A 230 4.53 -7.26 17.86
C TYR A 230 4.51 -6.03 18.77
N ASN A 231 3.44 -5.24 18.67
CA ASN A 231 3.16 -4.13 19.59
C ASN A 231 2.20 -4.61 20.69
N ALA A 232 2.72 -4.80 21.90
CA ALA A 232 1.96 -5.34 23.02
C ALA A 232 0.88 -4.37 23.53
N ASP A 233 1.11 -3.06 23.46
CA ASP A 233 0.16 -2.04 23.91
C ASP A 233 -1.08 -2.02 23.01
N GLU A 234 -0.91 -2.24 21.72
CA GLU A 234 -1.96 -2.26 20.71
C GLU A 234 -2.49 -3.68 20.44
N ARG A 235 -1.83 -4.71 20.95
CA ARG A 235 -2.09 -6.12 20.64
C ARG A 235 -2.08 -6.38 19.14
N SER A 236 -1.04 -5.89 18.47
CA SER A 236 -0.98 -5.83 17.01
C SER A 236 0.33 -6.39 16.49
N TYR A 237 0.25 -7.15 15.41
CA TYR A 237 1.40 -7.55 14.59
C TYR A 237 1.52 -6.61 13.39
N TYR A 238 2.71 -6.08 13.17
CA TYR A 238 3.02 -5.19 12.06
C TYR A 238 4.12 -5.81 11.20
N ALA A 239 3.78 -6.13 9.95
CA ALA A 239 4.78 -6.45 8.94
C ALA A 239 5.64 -5.22 8.65
N LEU A 240 6.94 -5.40 8.47
CA LEU A 240 7.87 -4.31 8.19
C LEU A 240 7.75 -3.88 6.73
N ASN A 241 7.76 -2.56 6.50
CA ASN A 241 7.84 -2.04 5.15
C ASN A 241 9.31 -1.97 4.69
N VAL A 242 9.54 -2.24 3.42
CA VAL A 242 10.87 -2.20 2.79
C VAL A 242 10.79 -1.45 1.47
N ALA A 243 11.71 -0.51 1.27
CA ALA A 243 11.87 0.15 -0.02
C ALA A 243 12.53 -0.83 -1.02
N VAL A 244 11.88 -1.01 -2.17
CA VAL A 244 12.35 -1.85 -3.27
C VAL A 244 12.80 -0.94 -4.40
N THR A 245 14.09 -0.95 -4.68
CA THR A 245 14.75 -0.06 -5.63
C THR A 245 15.67 -0.86 -6.57
N ALA A 246 16.40 -0.18 -7.44
CA ALA A 246 17.39 -0.81 -8.29
C ALA A 246 18.49 -1.58 -7.53
N GLU A 247 18.66 -1.33 -6.24
CA GLU A 247 19.68 -1.98 -5.42
C GLU A 247 19.27 -3.37 -4.92
N ASN A 248 17.96 -3.65 -4.78
CA ASN A 248 17.46 -4.87 -4.15
C ASN A 248 16.23 -5.52 -4.82
N TYR A 249 15.74 -4.97 -5.96
CA TYR A 249 14.52 -5.48 -6.59
C TYR A 249 14.62 -6.96 -6.99
N GLU A 250 15.81 -7.49 -7.25
CA GLU A 250 16.02 -8.90 -7.62
C GLU A 250 15.56 -9.84 -6.50
N ASP A 251 15.68 -9.43 -5.23
CA ASP A 251 15.22 -10.18 -4.07
C ASP A 251 13.69 -10.27 -3.99
N PHE A 252 12.98 -9.38 -4.70
CA PHE A 252 11.51 -9.29 -4.73
C PHE A 252 10.90 -9.78 -6.06
N MET A 253 11.73 -10.23 -7.01
CA MET A 253 11.27 -10.69 -8.33
C MET A 253 10.44 -11.97 -8.28
N ASP A 254 10.67 -12.82 -7.31
CA ASP A 254 9.92 -14.05 -7.14
C ASP A 254 8.72 -13.82 -6.20
N SER A 255 7.61 -13.39 -6.77
CA SER A 255 6.35 -13.23 -6.03
C SER A 255 5.78 -14.55 -5.47
N THR A 256 6.40 -15.71 -5.84
CA THR A 256 6.08 -17.00 -5.26
C THR A 256 6.92 -17.31 -4.03
N GLN A 257 7.97 -16.55 -3.74
CA GLN A 257 8.65 -16.56 -2.45
C GLN A 257 7.68 -16.03 -1.40
N VAL A 258 7.02 -16.96 -0.79
CA VAL A 258 6.06 -16.70 0.28
C VAL A 258 6.83 -16.92 1.57
N TYR A 259 6.72 -15.97 2.47
CA TYR A 259 6.98 -16.22 3.87
C TYR A 259 6.18 -17.47 4.26
N ALA A 260 6.85 -18.61 4.35
CA ALA A 260 6.21 -19.92 4.51
C ALA A 260 6.69 -20.57 5.81
N PRO A 261 6.26 -20.07 6.98
CA PRO A 261 6.61 -20.70 8.25
C PRO A 261 5.94 -22.05 8.44
N VAL A 262 4.88 -22.33 7.66
CA VAL A 262 4.22 -23.65 7.63
C VAL A 262 4.36 -24.22 6.24
N SER A 263 5.11 -25.31 6.13
CA SER A 263 5.36 -25.99 4.84
C SER A 263 4.36 -27.13 4.56
N ASN A 264 3.63 -27.59 5.58
CA ASN A 264 2.67 -28.68 5.49
C ASN A 264 1.32 -28.25 6.07
N GLN A 265 0.25 -28.83 5.52
CA GLN A 265 -1.08 -28.67 6.08
C GLN A 265 -1.12 -29.18 7.53
N LEU A 266 -1.80 -28.46 8.41
CA LEU A 266 -2.02 -28.88 9.79
C LEU A 266 -2.80 -30.19 9.85
N ASP A 267 -2.52 -31.02 10.88
CA ASP A 267 -3.29 -32.27 11.09
C ASP A 267 -4.78 -31.95 11.35
N ALA A 268 -5.63 -32.37 10.44
CA ALA A 268 -7.07 -32.14 10.53
C ALA A 268 -7.75 -32.78 11.75
N THR A 269 -7.10 -33.76 12.41
CA THR A 269 -7.62 -34.34 13.65
C THR A 269 -7.40 -33.41 14.85
N ALA A 270 -6.23 -32.77 14.90
CA ALA A 270 -5.90 -31.78 15.94
C ALA A 270 -6.49 -30.42 15.62
N HIS A 271 -6.54 -30.07 14.34
CA HIS A 271 -7.02 -28.77 13.84
C HIS A 271 -8.14 -28.96 12.81
N PRO A 272 -9.38 -29.24 13.25
CA PRO A 272 -10.51 -29.47 12.33
C PRO A 272 -10.82 -28.22 11.52
N THR A 273 -11.29 -28.42 10.28
CA THR A 273 -11.63 -27.31 9.39
C THR A 273 -12.63 -26.35 10.03
N LYS A 274 -12.38 -25.07 9.88
CA LYS A 274 -13.20 -23.96 10.37
C LYS A 274 -13.65 -23.04 9.24
N ASN A 275 -14.89 -22.59 9.30
CA ASN A 275 -15.47 -21.68 8.32
C ASN A 275 -15.20 -20.22 8.73
N VAL A 276 -14.62 -19.45 7.83
CA VAL A 276 -14.25 -18.05 8.06
C VAL A 276 -14.88 -17.16 6.99
N TRP A 277 -15.45 -16.06 7.40
CA TRP A 277 -15.85 -14.98 6.52
C TRP A 277 -14.78 -13.91 6.53
N LEU A 278 -14.19 -13.59 5.36
CA LEU A 278 -13.15 -12.57 5.24
C LEU A 278 -13.61 -11.48 4.27
N ASN A 279 -13.71 -10.26 4.79
CA ASN A 279 -14.07 -9.09 4.01
C ASN A 279 -12.81 -8.43 3.43
N ILE A 280 -12.76 -8.31 2.10
CA ILE A 280 -11.76 -7.54 1.36
C ILE A 280 -12.36 -6.18 1.01
N TYR A 281 -11.62 -5.10 1.27
CA TYR A 281 -12.08 -3.73 1.08
C TYR A 281 -12.60 -3.44 -0.33
N ASN A 282 -11.80 -3.77 -1.34
CA ASN A 282 -12.13 -3.47 -2.73
C ASN A 282 -11.56 -4.55 -3.66
N ALA A 283 -12.44 -5.33 -4.28
CA ALA A 283 -12.04 -6.38 -5.21
C ALA A 283 -11.45 -5.84 -6.54
N ALA A 284 -11.64 -4.56 -6.84
CA ALA A 284 -11.03 -3.91 -8.02
C ALA A 284 -9.62 -3.36 -7.74
N ASP A 285 -9.20 -3.34 -6.48
CA ASP A 285 -7.84 -2.98 -6.10
C ASP A 285 -6.87 -4.09 -6.52
N ASN A 286 -5.83 -3.74 -7.29
CA ASN A 286 -4.90 -4.70 -7.86
C ASN A 286 -4.05 -5.40 -6.79
N PHE A 287 -3.63 -4.69 -5.75
CA PHE A 287 -2.89 -5.31 -4.63
C PHE A 287 -3.76 -6.36 -3.92
N LEU A 288 -5.00 -6.02 -3.60
CA LEU A 288 -5.91 -6.93 -2.89
C LEU A 288 -6.28 -8.15 -3.73
N SER A 289 -6.59 -7.97 -5.01
CA SER A 289 -7.07 -9.06 -5.87
C SER A 289 -5.95 -9.91 -6.48
N ALA A 290 -4.81 -9.31 -6.84
CA ALA A 290 -3.73 -10.01 -7.54
C ALA A 290 -2.57 -10.43 -6.63
N THR A 291 -2.46 -9.87 -5.42
CA THR A 291 -1.36 -10.15 -4.49
C THR A 291 -1.87 -10.71 -3.17
N TYR A 292 -2.67 -9.94 -2.42
CA TYR A 292 -3.01 -10.29 -1.04
C TYR A 292 -3.98 -11.48 -0.93
N GLN A 293 -5.06 -11.50 -1.71
CA GLN A 293 -6.01 -12.61 -1.69
C GLN A 293 -5.38 -13.95 -2.12
N PRO A 294 -4.58 -14.05 -3.20
CA PRO A 294 -3.89 -15.29 -3.54
C PRO A 294 -2.94 -15.80 -2.44
N LEU A 295 -2.32 -14.90 -1.67
CA LEU A 295 -1.50 -15.27 -0.52
C LEU A 295 -2.35 -15.81 0.64
N LEU A 296 -3.48 -15.19 0.93
CA LEU A 296 -4.44 -15.71 1.90
C LEU A 296 -4.94 -17.11 1.50
N GLU A 297 -5.35 -17.30 0.24
CA GLU A 297 -5.82 -18.59 -0.31
C GLU A 297 -4.76 -19.69 -0.21
N LYS A 298 -3.47 -19.33 -0.25
CA LYS A 298 -2.38 -20.30 -0.05
C LYS A 298 -2.27 -20.74 1.40
N TYR A 299 -2.44 -19.83 2.36
CA TYR A 299 -2.31 -20.14 3.79
C TYR A 299 -3.58 -20.72 4.40
N ASP A 300 -4.77 -20.42 3.87
CA ASP A 300 -6.02 -20.96 4.43
C ASP A 300 -6.09 -22.48 4.32
N ASP A 301 -5.68 -23.04 3.17
CA ASP A 301 -5.56 -24.48 2.97
C ASP A 301 -4.59 -25.13 3.97
N LEU A 302 -3.42 -24.51 4.18
CA LEU A 302 -2.39 -25.02 5.11
C LEU A 302 -2.88 -25.01 6.56
N LEU A 303 -3.72 -24.04 6.91
CA LEU A 303 -4.24 -23.86 8.28
C LEU A 303 -5.63 -24.51 8.50
N ASN A 304 -6.11 -25.31 7.57
CA ASN A 304 -7.45 -25.93 7.60
C ASN A 304 -8.56 -24.89 7.84
N LEU A 305 -8.52 -23.80 7.12
CA LEU A 305 -9.56 -22.77 7.10
C LEU A 305 -10.32 -22.82 5.78
N ASN A 306 -11.64 -22.84 5.84
CA ASN A 306 -12.52 -22.68 4.69
C ASN A 306 -12.94 -21.21 4.65
N VAL A 307 -12.22 -20.41 3.88
CA VAL A 307 -12.42 -18.94 3.86
C VAL A 307 -13.34 -18.54 2.72
N GLU A 308 -14.42 -17.86 3.03
CA GLU A 308 -15.24 -17.17 2.05
C GLU A 308 -14.77 -15.73 1.91
N TYR A 309 -14.15 -15.42 0.75
CA TYR A 309 -13.65 -14.09 0.44
C TYR A 309 -14.76 -13.23 -0.13
N ILE A 310 -15.09 -12.15 0.57
CA ILE A 310 -16.15 -11.23 0.15
C ILE A 310 -15.53 -9.93 -0.30
N GLY A 311 -15.49 -9.69 -1.60
CA GLY A 311 -15.06 -8.44 -2.20
C GLY A 311 -15.98 -7.30 -1.80
N GLY A 312 -15.41 -6.22 -1.26
CA GLY A 312 -16.14 -5.08 -0.77
C GLY A 312 -16.51 -4.08 -1.86
N ASP A 313 -17.57 -3.34 -1.61
CA ASP A 313 -18.00 -2.17 -2.37
C ASP A 313 -17.55 -0.89 -1.63
N GLY A 314 -16.28 -0.84 -1.19
CA GLY A 314 -15.72 0.24 -0.40
C GLY A 314 -16.13 0.24 1.08
N GLN A 315 -16.58 -0.91 1.61
CA GLN A 315 -16.95 -1.11 3.04
C GLN A 315 -17.99 -0.11 3.57
N THR A 316 -19.06 0.12 2.82
CA THR A 316 -20.17 0.89 3.36
C THR A 316 -20.89 0.06 4.44
N GLU A 317 -21.43 0.73 5.46
CA GLU A 317 -22.20 0.07 6.55
C GLU A 317 -23.30 -0.85 6.02
N ALA A 318 -24.02 -0.41 5.00
CA ALA A 318 -25.07 -1.21 4.37
C ALA A 318 -24.52 -2.48 3.73
N ASN A 319 -23.34 -2.44 3.11
CA ASN A 319 -22.75 -3.58 2.43
C ASN A 319 -22.24 -4.63 3.42
N ILE A 320 -21.62 -4.21 4.52
CA ILE A 320 -21.18 -5.11 5.60
C ILE A 320 -22.40 -5.82 6.22
N THR A 321 -23.42 -5.06 6.59
CA THR A 321 -24.62 -5.60 7.26
C THR A 321 -25.43 -6.51 6.35
N ASN A 322 -25.59 -6.15 5.07
CA ASN A 322 -26.40 -6.96 4.14
C ASN A 322 -25.73 -8.28 3.72
N ARG A 323 -24.40 -8.35 3.74
CA ARG A 323 -23.66 -9.55 3.35
C ARG A 323 -23.57 -10.59 4.46
N LEU A 324 -23.72 -10.20 5.73
CA LEU A 324 -23.82 -11.10 6.87
C LEU A 324 -25.27 -11.52 7.16
N SER A 325 -25.95 -12.03 6.15
CA SER A 325 -27.34 -12.49 6.31
C SER A 325 -27.49 -13.74 7.18
N ASN A 326 -26.44 -14.51 7.36
CA ASN A 326 -26.44 -15.72 8.20
C ASN A 326 -25.08 -15.89 8.92
N PRO A 327 -24.78 -15.10 9.95
CA PRO A 327 -23.50 -15.14 10.63
C PRO A 327 -23.22 -16.49 11.33
N SER A 328 -24.25 -17.24 11.68
CA SER A 328 -24.10 -18.53 12.37
C SER A 328 -23.46 -19.66 11.55
N GLN A 329 -23.26 -19.46 10.25
CA GLN A 329 -22.55 -20.43 9.40
C GLN A 329 -21.02 -20.33 9.50
N TYR A 330 -20.50 -19.26 10.10
CA TYR A 330 -19.06 -19.03 10.24
C TYR A 330 -18.62 -19.21 11.68
N ASP A 331 -17.42 -19.74 11.86
CA ASP A 331 -16.75 -19.86 13.15
C ASP A 331 -16.04 -18.55 13.54
N ALA A 332 -15.65 -17.75 12.54
CA ALA A 332 -14.97 -16.46 12.74
C ALA A 332 -15.13 -15.50 11.57
N PHE A 333 -14.80 -14.23 11.84
CA PHE A 333 -14.81 -13.14 10.88
C PHE A 333 -13.43 -12.46 10.86
N ALA A 334 -12.92 -12.18 9.66
CA ALA A 334 -11.76 -11.33 9.44
C ALA A 334 -12.17 -10.13 8.57
N ILE A 335 -11.71 -8.94 8.94
CA ILE A 335 -12.13 -7.70 8.31
C ILE A 335 -10.91 -6.85 7.97
N ASN A 336 -10.75 -6.53 6.70
CA ASN A 336 -9.75 -5.58 6.23
C ASN A 336 -10.24 -4.15 6.49
N MET A 337 -9.87 -3.59 7.65
CA MET A 337 -10.33 -2.27 8.11
C MET A 337 -9.44 -1.16 7.55
N VAL A 338 -9.97 -0.38 6.62
CA VAL A 338 -9.24 0.72 5.96
C VAL A 338 -9.84 2.10 6.21
N LYS A 339 -11.04 2.17 6.79
CA LYS A 339 -11.74 3.42 7.12
C LYS A 339 -12.21 3.42 8.57
N THR A 340 -11.83 4.44 9.31
CA THR A 340 -12.16 4.59 10.74
C THR A 340 -13.62 4.93 10.99
N ASP A 341 -14.31 5.54 10.04
CA ASP A 341 -15.73 5.91 10.12
C ASP A 341 -16.68 4.70 10.14
N ASN A 342 -16.20 3.51 9.74
CA ASN A 342 -16.96 2.26 9.75
C ASN A 342 -16.85 1.47 11.07
N ALA A 343 -16.16 1.97 12.10
CA ALA A 343 -15.95 1.28 13.37
C ALA A 343 -17.25 0.84 14.06
N ALA A 344 -18.32 1.62 13.95
CA ALA A 344 -19.63 1.28 14.55
C ALA A 344 -20.25 0.03 13.91
N SER A 345 -20.11 -0.16 12.60
CA SER A 345 -20.61 -1.32 11.87
C SER A 345 -19.87 -2.60 12.26
N TYR A 346 -18.53 -2.51 12.42
CA TYR A 346 -17.73 -3.64 12.87
C TYR A 346 -18.06 -4.01 14.32
N THR A 347 -18.26 -3.03 15.20
CA THR A 347 -18.69 -3.27 16.59
C THR A 347 -20.05 -3.97 16.64
N ALA A 348 -20.97 -3.64 15.72
CA ALA A 348 -22.26 -4.31 15.65
C ALA A 348 -22.15 -5.78 15.28
N LEU A 349 -21.16 -6.18 14.46
CA LEU A 349 -20.88 -7.59 14.14
C LEU A 349 -20.36 -8.37 15.35
N LEU A 350 -19.52 -7.76 16.17
CA LEU A 350 -18.97 -8.40 17.37
C LEU A 350 -20.02 -8.70 18.45
N ASN A 351 -21.20 -8.09 18.37
CA ASN A 351 -22.29 -8.24 19.34
C ASN A 351 -23.41 -9.20 18.86
N GLN A 352 -23.25 -9.87 17.73
CA GLN A 352 -24.17 -10.89 17.22
C GLN A 352 -23.75 -12.29 17.64
#